data_d372988c58fe83b0cf99ef8d458dd0a0
#
_entry.id   d372988c58fe83b0cf99ef8d458dd0a0
#
_cell.length_a   1.000
_cell.length_b   1.000
_cell.length_c   1.000
_cell.angle_alpha   90.00
_cell.angle_beta   90.00
_cell.angle_gamma   90.00
#
_symmetry.space_group_name_H-M   'P 1'
#
loop_
_entity.id
_entity.type
_entity.pdbx_description
1 polymer ?
#
loop_
_entity_poly.entity_id
_entity_poly.type
_entity_poly.pdbx_seq_one_letter_code
_entity_poly.pdbx_strand_id
1 'polypeptide(L)'
;MVEIKNYGAKGDGITNDTAAVQTALDSGEVVHFTAGTYLCGTLYMRSNGGIHLDEDAVLLAIPGKENYNADDFSPRNRVSIKEHASGAHFIIAEDCENISITGKGTISGNYKAVFDLSQVDSYSRPHYAYPEWRMAQMIFIFGCKNVTIKDVFMCDPQYWTCFLLDCDNVDISRVKIRADRLGDFREDAPLAGRVLHRPIVLALHFGHLFGCLHPLHEKLHELIVNSVYVVPD
;
A
#
# COMPACT_ATOMS: atom_id res chain seq x y z
N MET A 1 -4.19 21.93 4.67
CA MET A 1 -3.71 20.79 5.46
C MET A 1 -4.38 20.85 6.83
N VAL A 2 -4.87 19.72 7.31
CA VAL A 2 -5.57 19.60 8.59
C VAL A 2 -4.80 18.66 9.54
N GLU A 3 -4.79 19.00 10.82
CA GLU A 3 -4.09 18.21 11.84
C GLU A 3 -4.94 17.03 12.29
N ILE A 4 -4.41 15.81 12.20
CA ILE A 4 -5.15 14.59 12.55
C ILE A 4 -5.66 14.59 14.02
N LYS A 5 -4.92 15.19 14.92
CA LYS A 5 -5.30 15.30 16.34
C LYS A 5 -6.60 16.08 16.55
N ASN A 6 -6.93 17.02 15.66
CA ASN A 6 -8.17 17.79 15.72
C ASN A 6 -9.42 16.95 15.43
N TYR A 7 -9.25 15.78 14.83
CA TYR A 7 -10.30 14.80 14.52
C TYR A 7 -10.42 13.70 15.59
N GLY A 8 -9.62 13.79 16.66
CA GLY A 8 -9.70 12.90 17.82
C GLY A 8 -8.85 11.64 17.73
N ALA A 9 -8.04 11.48 16.69
CA ALA A 9 -7.11 10.35 16.58
C ALA A 9 -6.10 10.36 17.74
N LYS A 10 -5.87 9.19 18.34
CA LYS A 10 -4.98 9.04 19.49
C LYS A 10 -3.52 8.87 19.07
N GLY A 11 -3.26 8.05 18.07
CA GLY A 11 -1.91 7.74 17.63
C GLY A 11 -1.07 7.04 18.72
N ASP A 12 -1.73 6.24 19.55
CA ASP A 12 -1.12 5.53 20.69
C ASP A 12 -0.73 4.08 20.37
N GLY A 13 -1.01 3.61 19.15
CA GLY A 13 -0.73 2.24 18.69
C GLY A 13 -1.70 1.18 19.25
N ILE A 14 -2.72 1.58 19.98
CA ILE A 14 -3.69 0.69 20.65
C ILE A 14 -5.12 1.02 20.21
N THR A 15 -5.46 2.29 20.20
CA THR A 15 -6.80 2.77 19.81
C THR A 15 -7.01 2.59 18.32
N ASN A 16 -8.17 2.07 17.93
CA ASN A 16 -8.56 2.04 16.53
C ASN A 16 -8.94 3.47 16.09
N ASP A 17 -8.04 4.11 15.36
CA ASP A 17 -8.17 5.49 14.88
C ASP A 17 -8.89 5.60 13.52
N THR A 18 -9.39 4.49 12.94
CA THR A 18 -9.96 4.45 11.58
C THR A 18 -11.01 5.53 11.36
N ALA A 19 -11.98 5.66 12.27
CA ALA A 19 -13.08 6.62 12.11
C ALA A 19 -12.60 8.08 12.16
N ALA A 20 -11.67 8.39 13.05
CA ALA A 20 -11.07 9.71 13.17
C ALA A 20 -10.26 10.09 11.93
N VAL A 21 -9.43 9.15 11.46
CA VAL A 21 -8.61 9.33 10.25
C VAL A 21 -9.49 9.46 9.01
N GLN A 22 -10.52 8.61 8.87
CA GLN A 22 -11.44 8.71 7.73
C GLN A 22 -12.19 10.05 7.72
N THR A 23 -12.65 10.52 8.88
CA THR A 23 -13.32 11.84 8.97
C THR A 23 -12.38 12.97 8.53
N ALA A 24 -11.09 12.88 8.89
CA ALA A 24 -10.10 13.85 8.43
C ALA A 24 -9.89 13.78 6.92
N LEU A 25 -9.77 12.58 6.35
CA LEU A 25 -9.62 12.37 4.90
C LEU A 25 -10.86 12.85 4.12
N ASP A 26 -12.05 12.68 4.67
CA ASP A 26 -13.31 13.12 4.05
C ASP A 26 -13.41 14.64 3.92
N SER A 27 -12.55 15.42 4.59
CA SER A 27 -12.44 16.86 4.38
C SER A 27 -11.96 17.24 2.97
N GLY A 28 -11.34 16.30 2.25
CA GLY A 28 -10.71 16.59 0.95
C GLY A 28 -9.43 17.43 1.06
N GLU A 29 -8.84 17.51 2.26
CA GLU A 29 -7.56 18.17 2.50
C GLU A 29 -6.43 17.17 2.74
N VAL A 30 -5.19 17.63 2.69
CA VAL A 30 -4.05 16.85 3.14
C VAL A 30 -4.09 16.74 4.67
N VAL A 31 -4.18 15.53 5.17
CA VAL A 31 -4.18 15.22 6.61
C VAL A 31 -2.75 15.08 7.10
N HIS A 32 -2.39 15.88 8.09
CA HIS A 32 -1.08 15.87 8.71
C HIS A 32 -1.05 14.96 9.94
N PHE A 33 -0.21 13.95 9.88
CA PHE A 33 0.04 12.99 10.95
C PHE A 33 1.33 13.37 11.67
N THR A 34 1.20 13.88 12.88
CA THR A 34 2.33 14.12 13.78
C THR A 34 2.83 12.81 14.39
N ALA A 35 3.96 12.83 15.10
CA ALA A 35 4.52 11.68 15.78
C ALA A 35 3.47 10.85 16.53
N GLY A 36 3.48 9.54 16.32
CA GLY A 36 2.54 8.58 16.91
C GLY A 36 2.26 7.38 15.99
N THR A 37 1.63 6.35 16.54
CA THR A 37 1.23 5.16 15.80
C THR A 37 -0.30 5.12 15.67
N TYR A 38 -0.80 5.38 14.48
CA TYR A 38 -2.23 5.44 14.16
C TYR A 38 -2.68 4.08 13.62
N LEU A 39 -3.40 3.33 14.46
CA LEU A 39 -3.88 1.99 14.15
C LEU A 39 -5.19 2.07 13.39
N CYS A 40 -5.22 1.65 12.12
CA CYS A 40 -6.37 1.85 11.23
C CYS A 40 -6.70 0.61 10.39
N GLY A 41 -7.98 0.46 10.07
CA GLY A 41 -8.50 -0.41 9.01
C GLY A 41 -8.47 0.29 7.65
N THR A 42 -9.41 -0.04 6.75
CA THR A 42 -9.49 0.57 5.42
C THR A 42 -9.72 2.07 5.50
N LEU A 43 -8.93 2.83 4.73
CA LEU A 43 -9.01 4.27 4.58
C LEU A 43 -9.24 4.63 3.10
N TYR A 44 -10.23 5.47 2.85
CA TYR A 44 -10.55 5.96 1.51
C TYR A 44 -10.05 7.40 1.34
N MET A 45 -9.19 7.62 0.38
CA MET A 45 -8.73 8.95 0.01
C MET A 45 -9.81 9.72 -0.76
N ARG A 46 -9.70 11.03 -0.78
CA ARG A 46 -10.59 11.94 -1.52
C ARG A 46 -9.78 12.83 -2.45
N SER A 47 -10.41 13.28 -3.55
CA SER A 47 -9.80 14.25 -4.47
C SER A 47 -9.36 15.52 -3.75
N ASN A 48 -8.25 16.08 -4.18
CA ASN A 48 -7.58 17.27 -3.65
C ASN A 48 -7.00 17.10 -2.24
N GLY A 49 -7.07 15.88 -1.68
CA GLY A 49 -6.60 15.54 -0.35
C GLY A 49 -5.33 14.69 -0.36
N GLY A 50 -4.95 14.25 0.82
CA GLY A 50 -3.77 13.41 0.95
C GLY A 50 -3.43 13.02 2.37
N ILE A 51 -2.31 12.33 2.48
CA ILE A 51 -1.68 11.88 3.72
C ILE A 51 -0.28 12.50 3.78
N HIS A 52 0.02 13.22 4.85
CA HIS A 52 1.37 13.69 5.14
C HIS A 52 1.82 13.17 6.50
N LEU A 53 2.88 12.37 6.51
CA LEU A 53 3.40 11.69 7.70
C LEU A 53 4.71 12.33 8.14
N ASP A 54 4.77 12.87 9.35
CA ASP A 54 6.05 13.26 9.97
C ASP A 54 6.97 12.03 10.13
N GLU A 55 8.26 12.25 10.36
CA GLU A 55 9.29 11.20 10.42
C GLU A 55 8.96 10.09 11.45
N ASP A 56 8.39 10.47 12.61
CA ASP A 56 8.01 9.57 13.69
C ASP A 56 6.51 9.18 13.67
N ALA A 57 5.81 9.49 12.58
CA ALA A 57 4.42 9.07 12.38
C ALA A 57 4.36 7.70 11.70
N VAL A 58 3.56 6.81 12.26
CA VAL A 58 3.31 5.48 11.71
C VAL A 58 1.82 5.29 11.47
N LEU A 59 1.44 5.02 10.24
CA LEU A 59 0.11 4.54 9.89
C LEU A 59 0.17 3.02 9.83
N LEU A 60 -0.47 2.34 10.80
CA LEU A 60 -0.35 0.91 11.04
C LEU A 60 -1.66 0.19 10.74
N ALA A 61 -1.61 -0.83 9.89
CA ALA A 61 -2.77 -1.65 9.60
C ALA A 61 -3.19 -2.48 10.82
N ILE A 62 -4.45 -2.36 11.26
CA ILE A 62 -5.01 -3.13 12.37
C ILE A 62 -5.26 -4.58 11.91
N PRO A 63 -4.95 -5.63 12.71
CA PRO A 63 -5.29 -7.00 12.35
C PRO A 63 -6.79 -7.27 12.45
N GLY A 64 -7.27 -8.28 11.71
CA GLY A 64 -8.67 -8.73 11.73
C GLY A 64 -9.49 -8.19 10.56
N LYS A 65 -10.13 -9.11 9.85
CA LYS A 65 -10.91 -8.82 8.62
C LYS A 65 -12.08 -7.86 8.82
N GLU A 66 -12.61 -7.82 10.03
CA GLU A 66 -13.73 -6.95 10.42
C GLU A 66 -13.39 -5.46 10.39
N ASN A 67 -12.10 -5.11 10.31
CA ASN A 67 -11.62 -3.73 10.25
C ASN A 67 -11.46 -3.21 8.81
N TYR A 68 -11.75 -4.04 7.83
CA TYR A 68 -11.50 -3.72 6.42
C TYR A 68 -12.80 -3.69 5.63
N ASN A 69 -12.76 -2.97 4.48
CA ASN A 69 -13.79 -3.08 3.49
C ASN A 69 -14.01 -4.57 3.15
N ALA A 70 -15.23 -4.94 2.86
CA ALA A 70 -15.54 -6.26 2.37
C ALA A 70 -14.72 -6.55 1.09
N ASP A 71 -14.98 -7.66 0.42
CA ASP A 71 -14.25 -8.05 -0.79
C ASP A 71 -14.46 -7.05 -1.95
N ASP A 72 -13.86 -5.88 -1.81
CA ASP A 72 -13.96 -4.73 -2.71
C ASP A 72 -13.07 -4.94 -3.94
N PHE A 73 -13.36 -5.99 -4.66
CA PHE A 73 -12.62 -6.34 -5.85
C PHE A 73 -12.92 -5.36 -6.97
N SER A 74 -11.95 -4.52 -7.32
CA SER A 74 -12.03 -3.80 -8.57
C SER A 74 -12.29 -4.77 -9.72
N PRO A 75 -13.28 -4.52 -10.60
CA PRO A 75 -13.55 -5.37 -11.78
C PRO A 75 -12.32 -5.59 -12.65
N ARG A 76 -11.36 -4.66 -12.62
CA ARG A 76 -10.11 -4.70 -13.41
C ARG A 76 -8.96 -5.40 -12.67
N ASN A 77 -9.05 -5.61 -11.36
CA ASN A 77 -8.00 -6.27 -10.57
C ASN A 77 -8.57 -7.42 -9.73
N ARG A 78 -8.66 -8.60 -10.30
CA ARG A 78 -9.09 -9.83 -9.61
C ARG A 78 -7.96 -10.84 -9.43
N VAL A 79 -6.71 -10.43 -9.62
CA VAL A 79 -5.56 -11.34 -9.52
C VAL A 79 -5.41 -11.85 -8.10
N SER A 80 -5.68 -11.01 -7.12
CA SER A 80 -5.57 -11.32 -5.70
C SER A 80 -6.40 -12.55 -5.26
N ILE A 81 -7.59 -12.77 -5.86
CA ILE A 81 -8.42 -13.94 -5.57
C ILE A 81 -7.69 -15.25 -5.86
N LYS A 82 -6.97 -15.31 -6.99
CA LYS A 82 -6.24 -16.52 -7.40
C LYS A 82 -5.02 -16.78 -6.52
N GLU A 83 -4.55 -15.78 -5.80
CA GLU A 83 -3.37 -15.82 -4.95
C GLU A 83 -3.71 -15.86 -3.45
N HIS A 84 -4.92 -16.27 -3.12
CA HIS A 84 -5.40 -16.38 -1.73
C HIS A 84 -5.28 -15.07 -0.94
N ALA A 85 -5.51 -13.92 -1.60
CA ALA A 85 -5.69 -12.63 -0.95
C ALA A 85 -7.15 -12.18 -1.13
N SER A 86 -7.66 -11.41 -0.17
CA SER A 86 -9.00 -10.81 -0.25
C SER A 86 -9.05 -9.64 -1.23
N GLY A 87 -10.21 -9.02 -1.42
CA GLY A 87 -10.35 -7.74 -2.11
C GLY A 87 -10.13 -6.53 -1.20
N ALA A 88 -9.83 -6.74 0.07
CA ALA A 88 -9.64 -5.66 1.04
C ALA A 88 -8.26 -4.99 0.87
N HIS A 89 -8.22 -3.68 1.12
CA HIS A 89 -7.03 -2.86 1.06
C HIS A 89 -6.90 -1.98 2.31
N PHE A 90 -5.69 -1.51 2.60
CA PHE A 90 -5.48 -0.59 3.71
C PHE A 90 -5.79 0.86 3.31
N ILE A 91 -5.22 1.32 2.20
CA ILE A 91 -5.49 2.66 1.65
C ILE A 91 -6.02 2.49 0.23
N ILE A 92 -7.17 3.11 -0.04
CA ILE A 92 -7.84 3.09 -1.34
C ILE A 92 -7.99 4.52 -1.85
N ALA A 93 -7.64 4.73 -3.12
CA ALA A 93 -8.04 5.89 -3.89
C ALA A 93 -8.65 5.41 -5.21
N GLU A 94 -9.89 5.77 -5.48
CA GLU A 94 -10.62 5.35 -6.67
C GLU A 94 -11.22 6.58 -7.34
N ASP A 95 -10.90 6.76 -8.65
CA ASP A 95 -11.36 7.88 -9.48
C ASP A 95 -11.11 9.28 -8.85
N CYS A 96 -10.01 9.41 -8.09
CA CYS A 96 -9.63 10.65 -7.42
C CYS A 96 -8.69 11.50 -8.29
N GLU A 97 -8.70 12.81 -8.04
CA GLU A 97 -7.77 13.76 -8.66
C GLU A 97 -6.96 14.51 -7.60
N ASN A 98 -5.70 14.85 -7.93
CA ASN A 98 -4.81 15.65 -7.09
C ASN A 98 -4.62 15.05 -5.69
N ILE A 99 -4.24 13.78 -5.61
CA ILE A 99 -4.01 13.09 -4.33
C ILE A 99 -2.53 12.98 -4.01
N SER A 100 -2.21 12.95 -2.72
CA SER A 100 -0.84 12.83 -2.27
C SER A 100 -0.65 11.90 -1.07
N ILE A 101 0.46 11.15 -1.08
CA ILE A 101 0.99 10.41 0.08
C ILE A 101 2.44 10.85 0.24
N THR A 102 2.73 11.62 1.28
CA THR A 102 4.01 12.31 1.43
C THR A 102 4.53 12.28 2.86
N GLY A 103 5.75 12.74 3.04
CA GLY A 103 6.38 12.85 4.35
C GLY A 103 7.39 11.72 4.59
N LYS A 104 8.08 11.75 5.73
CA LYS A 104 9.15 10.80 6.05
C LYS A 104 8.70 9.65 6.95
N GLY A 105 7.42 9.62 7.30
CA GLY A 105 6.85 8.60 8.17
C GLY A 105 6.64 7.26 7.49
N THR A 106 6.01 6.34 8.21
CA THR A 106 5.88 4.95 7.85
C THR A 106 4.43 4.56 7.58
N ILE A 107 4.20 3.77 6.53
CA ILE A 107 2.95 3.03 6.29
C ILE A 107 3.27 1.54 6.39
N SER A 108 2.68 0.85 7.36
CA SER A 108 2.94 -0.56 7.63
C SER A 108 1.69 -1.43 7.46
N GLY A 109 1.80 -2.47 6.64
CA GLY A 109 0.75 -3.48 6.47
C GLY A 109 0.66 -4.50 7.61
N ASN A 110 1.58 -4.44 8.60
CA ASN A 110 1.54 -5.20 9.83
C ASN A 110 1.39 -6.74 9.64
N TYR A 111 2.06 -7.31 8.63
CA TYR A 111 1.91 -8.75 8.36
C TYR A 111 2.21 -9.64 9.56
N LYS A 112 3.12 -9.21 10.44
CA LYS A 112 3.52 -9.98 11.64
C LYS A 112 2.40 -10.22 12.63
N ALA A 113 1.38 -9.37 12.63
CA ALA A 113 0.19 -9.54 13.45
C ALA A 113 -0.88 -10.45 12.82
N VAL A 114 -0.69 -10.85 11.55
CA VAL A 114 -1.67 -11.62 10.76
C VAL A 114 -1.16 -13.00 10.41
N PHE A 115 0.13 -13.15 10.13
CA PHE A 115 0.74 -14.42 9.73
C PHE A 115 1.23 -15.19 10.96
N ASP A 116 1.07 -16.51 10.93
CA ASP A 116 1.71 -17.39 11.90
C ASP A 116 3.19 -17.57 11.56
N LEU A 117 4.04 -16.82 12.27
CA LEU A 117 5.48 -16.80 12.02
C LEU A 117 6.19 -18.11 12.44
N SER A 118 5.51 -19.03 13.12
CA SER A 118 6.04 -20.35 13.47
C SER A 118 5.90 -21.37 12.34
N GLN A 119 5.03 -21.11 11.37
CA GLN A 119 4.74 -22.01 10.25
C GLN A 119 5.36 -21.51 8.96
N VAL A 120 6.36 -22.24 8.48
CA VAL A 120 7.04 -21.92 7.22
C VAL A 120 6.67 -22.98 6.18
N ASP A 121 6.12 -22.51 5.08
CA ASP A 121 5.95 -23.30 3.88
C ASP A 121 7.22 -23.23 3.02
N SER A 122 7.68 -24.36 2.51
CA SER A 122 8.95 -24.48 1.77
C SER A 122 8.78 -24.96 0.34
N TYR A 123 7.59 -24.86 -0.24
CA TYR A 123 7.30 -25.46 -1.54
C TYR A 123 8.27 -25.02 -2.65
N SER A 124 8.58 -23.76 -2.82
CA SER A 124 9.54 -23.28 -3.81
C SER A 124 10.57 -22.32 -3.22
N ARG A 125 10.15 -21.51 -2.28
CA ARG A 125 10.95 -20.60 -1.48
C ARG A 125 10.34 -20.49 -0.08
N PRO A 126 11.17 -20.36 0.97
CA PRO A 126 10.61 -20.21 2.31
C PRO A 126 9.68 -19.00 2.39
N HIS A 127 8.45 -19.22 2.82
CA HIS A 127 7.50 -18.18 3.16
C HIS A 127 6.62 -18.64 4.32
N TYR A 128 6.06 -17.70 5.07
CA TYR A 128 5.09 -18.05 6.11
C TYR A 128 3.82 -18.61 5.47
N ALA A 129 3.21 -19.60 6.11
CA ALA A 129 1.94 -20.14 5.66
C ALA A 129 0.90 -19.01 5.51
N TYR A 130 0.15 -19.02 4.44
CA TYR A 130 -0.86 -18.00 4.21
C TYR A 130 -1.98 -18.13 5.24
N PRO A 131 -2.36 -17.02 5.90
CA PRO A 131 -3.50 -17.03 6.80
C PRO A 131 -4.79 -17.27 6.02
N GLU A 132 -5.85 -17.68 6.72
CA GLU A 132 -7.19 -17.85 6.12
C GLU A 132 -7.68 -16.58 5.41
N TRP A 133 -7.32 -15.43 5.97
CA TRP A 133 -7.61 -14.12 5.39
C TRP A 133 -6.40 -13.20 5.48
N ARG A 134 -6.15 -12.45 4.41
CA ARG A 134 -5.18 -11.36 4.36
C ARG A 134 -5.67 -10.28 3.40
N MET A 135 -5.29 -9.02 3.66
CA MET A 135 -5.56 -7.96 2.69
C MET A 135 -4.81 -8.21 1.37
N ALA A 136 -5.34 -7.64 0.31
CA ALA A 136 -4.70 -7.60 -1.00
C ALA A 136 -3.59 -6.53 -1.05
N GLN A 137 -3.59 -5.67 -2.04
CA GLN A 137 -2.62 -4.58 -2.12
C GLN A 137 -2.79 -3.65 -0.91
N MET A 138 -1.69 -3.36 -0.19
CA MET A 138 -1.73 -2.48 0.97
C MET A 138 -2.21 -1.08 0.58
N ILE A 139 -1.69 -0.53 -0.51
CA ILE A 139 -2.16 0.71 -1.10
C ILE A 139 -2.66 0.41 -2.51
N PHE A 140 -3.92 0.74 -2.77
CA PHE A 140 -4.59 0.53 -4.05
C PHE A 140 -5.11 1.87 -4.60
N ILE A 141 -4.56 2.29 -5.75
CA ILE A 141 -4.92 3.54 -6.41
C ILE A 141 -5.37 3.21 -7.83
N PHE A 142 -6.63 3.56 -8.15
CA PHE A 142 -7.26 3.19 -9.39
C PHE A 142 -7.95 4.38 -10.06
N GLY A 143 -7.75 4.55 -11.38
CA GLY A 143 -8.42 5.58 -12.16
C GLY A 143 -8.09 7.03 -11.76
N CYS A 144 -6.99 7.23 -11.01
CA CYS A 144 -6.66 8.51 -10.41
C CYS A 144 -5.79 9.38 -11.33
N LYS A 145 -5.90 10.72 -11.17
CA LYS A 145 -5.09 11.69 -11.89
C LYS A 145 -4.29 12.56 -10.93
N ASN A 146 -3.08 12.98 -11.36
CA ASN A 146 -2.18 13.82 -10.56
C ASN A 146 -1.89 13.18 -9.21
N VAL A 147 -1.28 12.01 -9.21
CA VAL A 147 -0.92 11.25 -8.01
C VAL A 147 0.52 11.55 -7.62
N THR A 148 0.73 11.93 -6.36
CA THR A 148 2.07 12.21 -5.81
C THR A 148 2.36 11.27 -4.64
N ILE A 149 3.44 10.48 -4.73
CA ILE A 149 3.91 9.63 -3.61
C ILE A 149 5.39 9.94 -3.37
N LYS A 150 5.72 10.56 -2.23
CA LYS A 150 7.08 11.06 -1.98
C LYS A 150 7.56 10.83 -0.56
N ASP A 151 8.85 10.48 -0.44
CA ASP A 151 9.64 10.41 0.79
C ASP A 151 9.20 9.33 1.79
N VAL A 152 8.02 8.76 1.65
CA VAL A 152 7.40 7.82 2.59
C VAL A 152 8.11 6.46 2.61
N PHE A 153 8.13 5.83 3.79
CA PHE A 153 8.55 4.45 3.98
C PHE A 153 7.34 3.52 4.04
N MET A 154 7.30 2.49 3.19
CA MET A 154 6.25 1.48 3.13
C MET A 154 6.83 0.12 3.51
N CYS A 155 6.23 -0.56 4.48
CA CYS A 155 6.76 -1.83 4.95
C CYS A 155 5.70 -2.84 5.38
N ASP A 156 6.15 -4.05 5.59
CA ASP A 156 5.39 -5.16 6.17
C ASP A 156 4.04 -5.45 5.48
N PRO A 157 3.93 -5.43 4.13
CA PRO A 157 2.67 -5.70 3.45
C PRO A 157 2.23 -7.16 3.65
N GLN A 158 0.92 -7.40 3.66
CA GLN A 158 0.38 -8.77 3.72
C GLN A 158 0.36 -9.44 2.34
N TYR A 159 0.34 -8.65 1.27
CA TYR A 159 0.39 -9.08 -0.12
C TYR A 159 1.24 -8.07 -0.91
N TRP A 160 0.73 -7.29 -1.84
CA TRP A 160 1.51 -6.27 -2.55
C TRP A 160 1.53 -4.94 -1.79
N THR A 161 2.64 -4.22 -1.91
CA THR A 161 2.83 -2.99 -1.15
C THR A 161 2.00 -1.83 -1.69
N CYS A 162 2.19 -1.49 -2.97
CA CYS A 162 1.49 -0.37 -3.60
C CYS A 162 1.19 -0.72 -5.05
N PHE A 163 -0.05 -0.53 -5.45
CA PHE A 163 -0.53 -0.84 -6.79
C PHE A 163 -1.33 0.32 -7.36
N LEU A 164 -0.90 0.81 -8.52
CA LEU A 164 -1.58 1.85 -9.28
C LEU A 164 -2.09 1.24 -10.58
N LEU A 165 -3.35 1.48 -10.90
CA LEU A 165 -4.01 0.98 -12.10
C LEU A 165 -4.78 2.10 -12.79
N ASP A 166 -4.61 2.26 -14.11
CA ASP A 166 -5.28 3.31 -14.90
C ASP A 166 -5.08 4.74 -14.35
N CYS A 167 -3.91 5.04 -13.83
CA CYS A 167 -3.59 6.36 -13.29
C CYS A 167 -2.86 7.23 -14.32
N ASP A 168 -3.11 8.53 -14.29
CA ASP A 168 -2.49 9.51 -15.16
C ASP A 168 -1.72 10.56 -14.35
N ASN A 169 -0.57 11.02 -14.87
CA ASN A 169 0.30 11.99 -14.23
C ASN A 169 0.73 11.59 -12.82
N VAL A 170 1.54 10.54 -12.72
CA VAL A 170 2.01 9.96 -11.45
C VAL A 170 3.46 10.35 -11.19
N ASP A 171 3.71 10.96 -10.02
CA ASP A 171 5.06 11.29 -9.52
C ASP A 171 5.38 10.47 -8.28
N ILE A 172 6.29 9.51 -8.41
CA ILE A 172 6.79 8.70 -7.31
C ILE A 172 8.29 8.96 -7.15
N SER A 173 8.67 9.47 -5.99
CA SER A 173 10.06 9.83 -5.75
C SER A 173 10.48 9.62 -4.29
N ARG A 174 11.71 9.13 -4.10
CA ARG A 174 12.35 8.90 -2.77
C ARG A 174 11.50 8.02 -1.83
N VAL A 175 10.69 7.11 -2.38
CA VAL A 175 9.94 6.13 -1.61
C VAL A 175 10.85 4.97 -1.26
N LYS A 176 10.81 4.52 0.00
CA LYS A 176 11.47 3.30 0.45
C LYS A 176 10.42 2.20 0.64
N ILE A 177 10.72 1.00 0.18
CA ILE A 177 9.85 -0.16 0.36
C ILE A 177 10.64 -1.30 0.97
N ARG A 178 10.09 -1.90 2.02
CA ARG A 178 10.60 -3.13 2.60
C ARG A 178 9.47 -4.15 2.74
N ALA A 179 9.61 -5.26 2.06
CA ALA A 179 8.66 -6.36 2.07
C ALA A 179 9.33 -7.68 2.47
N ASP A 180 10.08 -7.66 3.57
CA ASP A 180 10.86 -8.78 4.06
C ASP A 180 9.94 -9.88 4.59
N ARG A 181 9.97 -11.01 3.92
CA ARG A 181 9.43 -12.26 4.45
C ARG A 181 10.53 -13.30 4.37
N LEU A 182 10.85 -13.96 5.48
CA LEU A 182 11.80 -15.07 5.58
C LEU A 182 12.96 -15.07 4.53
N GLY A 183 14.06 -14.45 4.89
CA GLY A 183 15.34 -14.62 4.18
C GLY A 183 15.57 -13.75 2.95
N ASP A 184 14.72 -12.80 2.67
CA ASP A 184 14.98 -11.82 1.61
C ASP A 184 15.73 -10.60 2.18
N PHE A 185 17.02 -10.76 2.34
CA PHE A 185 17.95 -9.69 2.75
C PHE A 185 18.27 -8.81 1.54
N ARG A 186 17.33 -8.04 1.07
CA ARG A 186 17.60 -6.96 0.12
C ARG A 186 17.50 -5.64 0.85
N GLU A 187 18.63 -4.93 0.83
CA GLU A 187 18.71 -3.57 1.34
C GLU A 187 17.64 -2.67 0.70
N ASP A 188 17.12 -1.72 1.47
CA ASP A 188 16.16 -0.71 1.03
C ASP A 188 16.68 -0.02 -0.24
N ALA A 189 16.07 -0.26 -1.38
CA ALA A 189 16.42 0.42 -2.61
C ALA A 189 15.57 1.69 -2.75
N PRO A 190 16.16 2.88 -2.83
CA PRO A 190 15.41 4.10 -3.12
C PRO A 190 14.92 4.07 -4.57
N LEU A 191 13.63 4.33 -4.77
CA LEU A 191 13.09 4.58 -6.10
C LEU A 191 13.56 5.93 -6.62
N ALA A 192 14.29 5.93 -7.72
CA ALA A 192 14.64 7.16 -8.43
C ALA A 192 13.37 7.81 -8.99
N GLY A 193 13.23 9.13 -8.78
CA GLY A 193 12.04 9.87 -9.20
C GLY A 193 11.74 9.71 -10.69
N ARG A 194 10.50 9.39 -11.02
CA ARG A 194 9.97 9.41 -12.39
C ARG A 194 8.61 10.07 -12.39
N VAL A 195 8.40 10.98 -13.31
CA VAL A 195 7.08 11.53 -13.65
C VAL A 195 6.59 10.75 -14.85
N LEU A 196 5.42 10.14 -14.74
CA LEU A 196 4.83 9.29 -15.76
C LEU A 196 3.55 9.97 -16.28
N HIS A 197 3.44 10.16 -17.59
CA HIS A 197 2.41 10.97 -18.24
C HIS A 197 1.42 10.18 -19.12
N ARG A 198 1.18 8.91 -18.82
CA ARG A 198 0.21 8.07 -19.57
C ARG A 198 -0.55 7.17 -18.59
N PRO A 199 -1.71 6.63 -18.98
CA PRO A 199 -2.37 5.60 -18.19
C PRO A 199 -1.40 4.48 -17.83
N ILE A 200 -1.24 4.19 -16.55
CA ILE A 200 -0.18 3.32 -16.05
C ILE A 200 -0.76 2.25 -15.18
N VAL A 201 -0.27 1.04 -15.36
CA VAL A 201 -0.30 -0.02 -14.35
C VAL A 201 1.06 -0.09 -13.71
N LEU A 202 1.14 0.25 -12.43
CA LEU A 202 2.38 0.22 -11.65
C LEU A 202 2.17 -0.60 -10.39
N ALA A 203 2.94 -1.65 -10.26
CA ALA A 203 3.00 -2.43 -9.03
C ALA A 203 4.35 -2.24 -8.36
N LEU A 204 4.35 -1.73 -7.14
CA LEU A 204 5.54 -1.61 -6.31
C LEU A 204 5.53 -2.73 -5.28
N HIS A 205 6.41 -3.68 -5.46
CA HIS A 205 6.59 -4.80 -4.53
C HIS A 205 8.03 -5.24 -4.53
N PHE A 206 8.65 -5.25 -3.37
CA PHE A 206 9.96 -5.82 -3.13
C PHE A 206 9.80 -7.12 -2.35
N GLY A 207 10.21 -8.22 -2.92
CA GLY A 207 10.11 -9.55 -2.34
C GLY A 207 9.18 -10.45 -3.14
N HIS A 208 9.76 -11.32 -3.94
CA HIS A 208 9.18 -12.42 -4.71
C HIS A 208 8.06 -12.12 -5.70
N LEU A 209 8.46 -12.00 -6.95
CA LEU A 209 7.65 -12.41 -8.08
C LEU A 209 7.32 -13.90 -7.95
N PHE A 210 6.20 -14.24 -7.34
CA PHE A 210 5.62 -15.56 -7.52
C PHE A 210 4.81 -15.57 -8.81
N GLY A 211 5.06 -16.62 -9.57
CA GLY A 211 4.51 -16.86 -10.87
C GLY A 211 2.99 -16.72 -10.94
N CYS A 212 2.54 -15.53 -11.20
CA CYS A 212 1.28 -15.33 -11.87
C CYS A 212 1.49 -15.82 -13.31
N LEU A 213 1.02 -17.00 -13.60
CA LEU A 213 0.88 -17.52 -14.96
C LEU A 213 -0.17 -16.68 -15.70
N HIS A 214 0.20 -15.46 -16.08
CA HIS A 214 -0.59 -14.64 -16.98
C HIS A 214 0.28 -14.29 -18.20
N PRO A 215 -0.28 -14.26 -19.43
CA PRO A 215 0.48 -13.98 -20.66
C PRO A 215 1.25 -12.65 -20.67
N LEU A 216 0.93 -11.73 -19.76
CA LEU A 216 1.69 -10.49 -19.54
C LEU A 216 3.04 -10.70 -18.82
N HIS A 217 3.28 -11.87 -18.23
CA HIS A 217 4.47 -12.15 -17.45
C HIS A 217 5.74 -12.32 -18.31
N GLU A 218 5.62 -12.84 -19.52
CA GLU A 218 6.78 -13.04 -20.40
C GLU A 218 7.40 -11.71 -20.88
N LYS A 219 6.59 -10.65 -21.05
CA LYS A 219 7.08 -9.30 -21.39
C LYS A 219 7.66 -8.53 -20.19
N LEU A 220 7.32 -8.92 -18.97
CA LEU A 220 7.80 -8.31 -17.74
C LEU A 220 9.21 -8.76 -17.34
N HIS A 221 9.66 -9.92 -17.82
CA HIS A 221 10.98 -10.48 -17.47
C HIS A 221 12.17 -9.66 -17.99
N GLU A 222 12.01 -8.89 -19.05
CA GLU A 222 13.06 -8.05 -19.63
C GLU A 222 13.22 -6.67 -18.96
N LEU A 223 12.27 -6.26 -18.10
CA LEU A 223 12.26 -4.95 -17.44
C LEU A 223 12.71 -4.99 -15.97
N ILE A 224 13.17 -6.16 -15.49
CA ILE A 224 13.55 -6.36 -14.08
C ILE A 224 15.01 -5.97 -13.83
N VAL A 225 15.31 -4.70 -13.90
CA VAL A 225 16.45 -4.14 -13.17
C VAL A 225 16.03 -2.80 -12.59
N ASN A 226 15.74 -2.79 -11.29
CA ASN A 226 15.26 -1.67 -10.46
C ASN A 226 13.73 -1.50 -10.34
N SER A 227 13.05 -2.57 -9.86
CA SER A 227 11.91 -2.47 -8.91
C SER A 227 10.67 -1.63 -9.24
N VAL A 228 10.48 -1.18 -10.46
CA VAL A 228 9.27 -0.50 -10.91
C VAL A 228 8.77 -1.21 -12.16
N TYR A 229 7.56 -1.80 -12.10
CA TYR A 229 6.95 -2.45 -13.25
C TYR A 229 5.95 -1.48 -13.88
N VAL A 230 6.22 -1.07 -15.10
CA VAL A 230 5.29 -0.34 -15.96
C VAL A 230 4.79 -1.30 -17.03
N VAL A 231 3.52 -1.63 -17.04
CA VAL A 231 2.89 -2.43 -18.10
C VAL A 231 2.30 -1.45 -19.11
N PRO A 232 2.76 -1.41 -20.36
CA PRO A 232 2.06 -0.69 -21.41
C PRO A 232 0.79 -1.45 -21.83
N ASP A 233 -0.22 -0.69 -22.29
CA ASP A 233 -1.48 -1.20 -22.84
C ASP A 233 -1.27 -2.21 -23.99
#